data_1acddf0df11378b5197a6ec51dca2cb7
#
_entry.id   1acddf0df11378b5197a6ec51dca2cb7
#
_cell.length_a   1.000
_cell.length_b   1.000
_cell.length_c   1.000
_cell.angle_alpha   90.00
_cell.angle_beta   90.00
_cell.angle_gamma   90.00
#
_symmetry.space_group_name_H-M   'P 1'
#
loop_
_entity.id
_entity.type
_entity.pdbx_description
1 polymer ?
#
loop_
_entity_poly.entity_id
_entity_poly.type
_entity_poly.pdbx_seq_one_letter_code
_entity_poly.pdbx_strand_id
1 'polypeptide(L)'
;MPKSTGRRIVDSKTYAATLVAFTLLLIVLAKFWLPNGAVFNVSAVGATSNIGVYWDKNCTKRVYSIDWGNLSLGQTKKVPVYVRNEANDSTILFLTTSEWNPANAPDYLSFSWHTQSEKIGAGKVINVTQSLVVSLGTIGISNFSFDITFEGRKYYQGDANKDGVVDLLDIVMVALAFDSKQGSPNWNVNADLDKNGIVDIFDIATVGKDLGKT
;
A
#
# COMPACT_ATOMS: atom_id res chain seq x y z
N MET A 1 -32.67 6.79 -40.76
CA MET A 1 -31.50 7.26 -39.97
C MET A 1 -31.54 6.55 -38.60
N PRO A 2 -30.65 5.63 -38.27
CA PRO A 2 -30.66 4.97 -36.96
C PRO A 2 -29.96 5.88 -35.92
N LYS A 3 -30.61 6.01 -34.74
CA LYS A 3 -30.10 6.75 -33.60
C LYS A 3 -28.91 5.99 -32.98
N SER A 4 -27.76 6.65 -32.93
CA SER A 4 -26.56 6.20 -32.23
C SER A 4 -26.85 6.14 -30.73
N THR A 5 -26.88 4.96 -30.15
CA THR A 5 -26.87 4.75 -28.69
C THR A 5 -25.43 4.95 -28.18
N GLY A 6 -25.18 6.13 -27.67
CA GLY A 6 -23.92 6.45 -27.01
C GLY A 6 -23.73 5.55 -25.77
N ARG A 7 -22.79 4.62 -25.85
CA ARG A 7 -22.28 3.89 -24.68
C ARG A 7 -21.56 4.88 -23.78
N ARG A 8 -22.13 5.17 -22.61
CA ARG A 8 -21.41 5.90 -21.55
C ARG A 8 -20.23 5.04 -21.07
N ILE A 9 -19.03 5.47 -21.40
CA ILE A 9 -17.80 4.93 -20.79
C ILE A 9 -17.80 5.46 -19.36
N VAL A 10 -18.03 4.57 -18.39
CA VAL A 10 -17.92 4.90 -16.96
C VAL A 10 -16.42 4.93 -16.64
N ASP A 11 -15.94 6.05 -16.11
CA ASP A 11 -14.54 6.27 -15.75
C ASP A 11 -14.09 5.25 -14.68
N SER A 12 -12.88 4.73 -14.84
CA SER A 12 -12.29 3.70 -13.96
C SER A 12 -12.24 4.12 -12.48
N LYS A 13 -12.12 5.42 -12.21
CA LYS A 13 -12.20 5.98 -10.85
C LYS A 13 -13.60 5.84 -10.25
N THR A 14 -14.64 6.00 -11.06
CA THR A 14 -16.04 5.82 -10.64
C THR A 14 -16.37 4.35 -10.39
N TYR A 15 -15.74 3.43 -11.15
CA TYR A 15 -15.90 1.97 -10.93
C TYR A 15 -15.24 1.52 -9.62
N ALA A 16 -14.03 2.02 -9.32
CA ALA A 16 -13.34 1.72 -8.07
C ALA A 16 -14.11 2.26 -6.86
N ALA A 17 -14.60 3.50 -6.93
CA ALA A 17 -15.38 4.10 -5.86
C ALA A 17 -16.73 3.40 -5.64
N THR A 18 -17.41 2.97 -6.71
CA THR A 18 -18.68 2.21 -6.60
C THR A 18 -18.46 0.79 -6.09
N LEU A 19 -17.35 0.14 -6.43
CA LEU A 19 -17.04 -1.21 -5.93
C LEU A 19 -16.74 -1.17 -4.42
N VAL A 20 -15.96 -0.20 -3.96
CA VAL A 20 -15.68 0.03 -2.52
C VAL A 20 -16.97 0.37 -1.77
N ALA A 21 -17.82 1.25 -2.32
CA ALA A 21 -19.12 1.58 -1.72
C ALA A 21 -20.06 0.36 -1.66
N PHE A 22 -20.03 -0.52 -2.65
CA PHE A 22 -20.87 -1.72 -2.70
C PHE A 22 -20.40 -2.79 -1.70
N THR A 23 -19.08 -2.96 -1.52
CA THR A 23 -18.53 -3.86 -0.48
C THR A 23 -18.79 -3.32 0.93
N LEU A 24 -18.68 -2.02 1.16
CA LEU A 24 -19.08 -1.36 2.42
C LEU A 24 -20.57 -1.55 2.70
N LEU A 25 -21.43 -1.42 1.69
CA LEU A 25 -22.87 -1.66 1.83
C LEU A 25 -23.18 -3.10 2.20
N LEU A 26 -22.47 -4.08 1.63
CA LEU A 26 -22.62 -5.50 1.97
C LEU A 26 -22.17 -5.80 3.41
N ILE A 27 -21.10 -5.17 3.89
CA ILE A 27 -20.63 -5.29 5.28
C ILE A 27 -21.64 -4.66 6.24
N VAL A 28 -22.22 -3.50 5.89
CA VAL A 28 -23.27 -2.83 6.69
C VAL A 28 -24.56 -3.65 6.69
N LEU A 29 -24.96 -4.23 5.57
CA LEU A 29 -26.15 -5.09 5.46
C LEU A 29 -25.95 -6.42 6.20
N ALA A 30 -24.74 -6.98 6.22
CA ALA A 30 -24.42 -8.16 7.01
C ALA A 30 -24.59 -7.90 8.53
N LYS A 31 -24.30 -6.68 9.00
CA LYS A 31 -24.57 -6.29 10.40
C LYS A 31 -26.07 -6.28 10.76
N PHE A 32 -26.94 -6.11 9.77
CA PHE A 32 -28.41 -6.10 10.01
C PHE A 32 -29.04 -7.51 10.05
N TRP A 33 -28.36 -8.54 9.50
CA TRP A 33 -28.90 -9.89 9.38
C TRP A 33 -28.29 -10.93 10.33
N LEU A 34 -27.31 -10.55 11.17
CA LEU A 34 -26.66 -11.47 12.08
C LEU A 34 -27.18 -11.31 13.51
N PRO A 35 -27.34 -12.43 14.25
CA PRO A 35 -27.83 -12.39 15.62
C PRO A 35 -26.87 -11.63 16.53
N ASN A 36 -27.44 -10.86 17.46
CA ASN A 36 -26.74 -10.04 18.44
C ASN A 36 -25.56 -10.80 19.09
N GLY A 37 -24.35 -10.34 18.89
CA GLY A 37 -23.16 -10.83 19.58
C GLY A 37 -21.96 -11.25 18.71
N ALA A 38 -22.05 -11.17 17.37
CA ALA A 38 -20.88 -11.42 16.53
C ALA A 38 -19.92 -10.22 16.55
N VAL A 39 -18.76 -10.41 17.13
CA VAL A 39 -17.66 -9.44 17.16
C VAL A 39 -16.87 -9.59 15.85
N PHE A 40 -16.89 -8.57 15.00
CA PHE A 40 -16.12 -8.58 13.75
C PHE A 40 -14.97 -7.58 13.84
N ASN A 41 -13.76 -8.11 13.78
CA ASN A 41 -12.52 -7.35 13.62
C ASN A 41 -12.09 -7.49 12.16
N VAL A 42 -12.62 -6.64 11.28
CA VAL A 42 -12.49 -6.79 9.82
C VAL A 42 -11.96 -5.51 9.20
N SER A 43 -11.08 -5.66 8.23
CA SER A 43 -10.65 -4.57 7.36
C SER A 43 -11.10 -4.82 5.93
N ALA A 44 -11.70 -3.81 5.30
CA ALA A 44 -11.88 -3.84 3.85
C ALA A 44 -10.53 -3.64 3.16
N VAL A 45 -10.35 -4.25 2.00
CA VAL A 45 -9.12 -4.15 1.20
C VAL A 45 -9.45 -3.53 -0.15
N GLY A 46 -8.89 -2.35 -0.39
CA GLY A 46 -8.88 -1.67 -1.67
C GLY A 46 -7.51 -1.75 -2.34
N ALA A 47 -7.49 -1.58 -3.65
CA ALA A 47 -6.26 -1.47 -4.40
C ALA A 47 -6.44 -0.52 -5.61
N THR A 48 -5.36 0.19 -6.00
CA THR A 48 -5.35 0.92 -7.27
C THR A 48 -5.45 -0.02 -8.46
N SER A 49 -5.88 0.47 -9.62
CA SER A 49 -6.16 -0.35 -10.81
C SER A 49 -4.98 -1.16 -11.34
N ASN A 50 -3.76 -0.79 -10.95
CA ASN A 50 -2.52 -1.46 -11.36
C ASN A 50 -2.00 -2.46 -10.31
N ILE A 51 -2.73 -2.70 -9.22
CA ILE A 51 -2.36 -3.62 -8.15
C ILE A 51 -3.48 -4.65 -7.95
N GLY A 52 -3.11 -5.92 -7.95
CA GLY A 52 -3.98 -7.02 -7.54
C GLY A 52 -3.53 -7.59 -6.20
N VAL A 53 -4.47 -7.79 -5.27
CA VAL A 53 -4.20 -8.39 -3.94
C VAL A 53 -4.89 -9.74 -3.85
N TYR A 54 -4.16 -10.78 -3.44
CA TYR A 54 -4.61 -12.16 -3.52
C TYR A 54 -4.24 -12.97 -2.29
N TRP A 55 -5.06 -13.97 -1.97
CA TRP A 55 -4.79 -14.95 -0.92
C TRP A 55 -3.75 -16.00 -1.33
N ASP A 56 -3.52 -16.19 -2.61
CA ASP A 56 -2.65 -17.24 -3.14
C ASP A 56 -1.63 -16.69 -4.15
N LYS A 57 -0.47 -17.35 -4.21
CA LYS A 57 0.65 -16.97 -5.07
C LYS A 57 0.31 -17.02 -6.58
N ASN A 58 -0.68 -17.83 -6.95
CA ASN A 58 -1.12 -17.95 -8.34
C ASN A 58 -2.11 -16.84 -8.73
N CYS A 59 -2.46 -15.95 -7.80
CA CYS A 59 -3.34 -14.82 -8.01
C CYS A 59 -4.73 -15.23 -8.53
N THR A 60 -5.31 -16.30 -7.97
CA THR A 60 -6.62 -16.81 -8.34
C THR A 60 -7.75 -16.36 -7.41
N LYS A 61 -7.42 -16.02 -6.15
CA LYS A 61 -8.38 -15.65 -5.12
C LYS A 61 -8.10 -14.22 -4.63
N ARG A 62 -8.87 -13.24 -5.10
CA ARG A 62 -8.73 -11.83 -4.67
C ARG A 62 -9.07 -11.65 -3.20
N VAL A 63 -8.36 -10.74 -2.55
CA VAL A 63 -8.63 -10.27 -1.18
C VAL A 63 -9.55 -9.06 -1.28
N TYR A 64 -10.69 -9.10 -0.61
CA TYR A 64 -11.61 -7.96 -0.48
C TYR A 64 -11.76 -7.51 0.96
N SER A 65 -11.45 -8.39 1.90
CA SER A 65 -11.45 -8.10 3.33
C SER A 65 -10.51 -9.03 4.07
N ILE A 66 -10.03 -8.58 5.21
CA ILE A 66 -9.21 -9.35 6.13
C ILE A 66 -9.96 -9.45 7.45
N ASP A 67 -10.18 -10.68 7.90
CA ASP A 67 -10.70 -10.97 9.24
C ASP A 67 -9.52 -11.14 10.21
N TRP A 68 -9.39 -10.21 11.13
CA TRP A 68 -8.35 -10.25 12.15
C TRP A 68 -8.68 -11.20 13.29
N GLY A 69 -9.93 -11.66 13.38
CA GLY A 69 -10.42 -12.55 14.46
C GLY A 69 -10.42 -11.87 15.82
N ASN A 70 -10.50 -12.66 16.86
CA ASN A 70 -10.41 -12.18 18.24
C ASN A 70 -8.95 -11.94 18.61
N LEU A 71 -8.65 -10.73 19.09
CA LEU A 71 -7.31 -10.33 19.50
C LEU A 71 -7.29 -10.03 21.00
N SER A 72 -6.23 -10.51 21.67
CA SER A 72 -5.96 -10.21 23.08
C SER A 72 -5.03 -9.01 23.23
N LEU A 73 -5.03 -8.38 24.40
CA LEU A 73 -4.08 -7.32 24.74
C LEU A 73 -2.64 -7.79 24.54
N GLY A 74 -1.80 -6.96 23.93
CA GLY A 74 -0.41 -7.27 23.60
C GLY A 74 -0.22 -8.24 22.43
N GLN A 75 -1.30 -8.75 21.82
CA GLN A 75 -1.20 -9.70 20.71
C GLN A 75 -0.81 -9.01 19.41
N THR A 76 0.01 -9.70 18.62
CA THR A 76 0.30 -9.37 17.23
C THR A 76 -0.31 -10.42 16.32
N LYS A 77 -1.16 -9.99 15.40
CA LYS A 77 -1.69 -10.82 14.32
C LYS A 77 -0.99 -10.49 13.02
N LYS A 78 -0.50 -11.51 12.33
CA LYS A 78 0.13 -11.37 11.01
C LYS A 78 -0.73 -12.05 9.95
N VAL A 79 -0.96 -11.34 8.84
CA VAL A 79 -1.73 -11.84 7.70
C VAL A 79 -0.91 -11.65 6.43
N PRO A 80 -0.42 -12.73 5.81
CA PRO A 80 0.26 -12.66 4.52
C PRO A 80 -0.75 -12.58 3.38
N VAL A 81 -0.42 -11.76 2.38
CA VAL A 81 -1.12 -11.70 1.10
C VAL A 81 -0.11 -11.67 -0.04
N TYR A 82 -0.56 -11.97 -1.25
CA TYR A 82 0.23 -11.85 -2.46
C TYR A 82 -0.23 -10.63 -3.24
N VAL A 83 0.73 -9.78 -3.60
CA VAL A 83 0.48 -8.56 -4.35
C VAL A 83 1.09 -8.71 -5.72
N ARG A 84 0.27 -8.55 -6.77
CA ARG A 84 0.68 -8.58 -8.17
C ARG A 84 0.68 -7.18 -8.73
N ASN A 85 1.75 -6.81 -9.39
CA ASN A 85 1.79 -5.62 -10.24
C ASN A 85 1.08 -5.95 -11.57
N GLU A 86 -0.07 -5.36 -11.82
CA GLU A 86 -0.88 -5.54 -13.03
C GLU A 86 -0.58 -4.47 -14.09
N ALA A 87 0.35 -3.54 -13.81
CA ALA A 87 0.84 -2.56 -14.77
C ALA A 87 1.91 -3.15 -15.72
N ASN A 88 2.19 -2.44 -16.79
CA ASN A 88 3.25 -2.76 -17.75
C ASN A 88 4.64 -2.25 -17.32
N ASP A 89 4.69 -1.38 -16.32
CA ASP A 89 5.91 -0.80 -15.75
C ASP A 89 6.20 -1.35 -14.36
N SER A 90 7.42 -1.13 -13.86
CA SER A 90 7.75 -1.39 -12.47
C SER A 90 7.01 -0.42 -11.54
N THR A 91 6.57 -0.92 -10.40
CA THR A 91 5.75 -0.21 -9.42
C THR A 91 6.37 -0.30 -8.03
N ILE A 92 6.30 0.78 -7.26
CA ILE A 92 6.53 0.77 -5.81
C ILE A 92 5.18 0.60 -5.12
N LEU A 93 5.16 -0.21 -4.07
CA LEU A 93 3.95 -0.49 -3.29
C LEU A 93 3.89 0.41 -2.04
N PHE A 94 2.74 1.04 -1.85
CA PHE A 94 2.37 1.76 -0.63
C PHE A 94 1.12 1.14 -0.02
N LEU A 95 1.06 1.11 1.31
CA LEU A 95 -0.13 0.72 2.05
C LEU A 95 -0.52 1.84 3.01
N THR A 96 -1.78 2.22 2.97
CA THR A 96 -2.38 3.18 3.90
C THR A 96 -3.59 2.58 4.59
N THR A 97 -3.95 3.12 5.74
CA THR A 97 -5.17 2.76 6.47
C THR A 97 -6.04 3.98 6.66
N SER A 98 -7.35 3.78 6.59
CA SER A 98 -8.36 4.83 6.75
C SER A 98 -9.64 4.26 7.38
N GLU A 99 -10.64 5.11 7.59
CA GLU A 99 -11.98 4.74 8.05
C GLU A 99 -11.98 3.88 9.33
N TRP A 100 -11.09 4.23 10.28
CA TRP A 100 -11.01 3.53 11.55
C TRP A 100 -12.32 3.70 12.38
N ASN A 101 -12.87 2.58 12.82
CA ASN A 101 -14.05 2.55 13.68
C ASN A 101 -13.82 1.57 14.86
N PRO A 102 -13.84 2.06 16.11
CA PRO A 102 -14.03 3.45 16.51
C PRO A 102 -12.87 4.35 16.09
N ALA A 103 -13.11 5.66 15.95
CA ALA A 103 -12.13 6.62 15.43
C ALA A 103 -10.84 6.71 16.27
N ASN A 104 -10.92 6.36 17.56
CA ASN A 104 -9.78 6.29 18.46
C ASN A 104 -9.05 4.93 18.45
N ALA A 105 -9.45 3.99 17.60
CA ALA A 105 -8.79 2.69 17.52
C ALA A 105 -7.29 2.80 17.19
N PRO A 106 -6.79 3.73 16.34
CA PRO A 106 -5.37 3.90 16.08
C PRO A 106 -4.51 4.26 17.31
N ASP A 107 -5.11 4.79 18.37
CA ASP A 107 -4.40 5.07 19.62
C ASP A 107 -3.96 3.79 20.34
N TYR A 108 -4.59 2.67 20.01
CA TYR A 108 -4.42 1.38 20.65
C TYR A 108 -4.03 0.25 19.71
N LEU A 109 -4.30 0.40 18.42
CA LEU A 109 -4.02 -0.58 17.38
C LEU A 109 -2.98 -0.03 16.42
N SER A 110 -1.84 -0.72 16.31
CA SER A 110 -0.78 -0.34 15.37
C SER A 110 -0.78 -1.28 14.17
N PHE A 111 -1.03 -0.72 12.98
CA PHE A 111 -0.92 -1.43 11.72
C PHE A 111 0.46 -1.17 11.11
N SER A 112 1.08 -2.23 10.64
CA SER A 112 2.33 -2.17 9.89
C SER A 112 2.34 -3.25 8.80
N TRP A 113 3.24 -3.12 7.85
CA TRP A 113 3.42 -4.10 6.79
C TRP A 113 4.89 -4.26 6.43
N HIS A 114 5.20 -5.42 5.87
CA HIS A 114 6.55 -5.77 5.43
C HIS A 114 6.50 -6.51 4.10
N THR A 115 7.45 -6.21 3.22
CA THR A 115 7.68 -6.91 1.97
C THR A 115 9.17 -7.17 1.76
N GLN A 116 9.49 -8.19 0.96
CA GLN A 116 10.87 -8.52 0.59
C GLN A 116 11.43 -7.61 -0.50
N SER A 117 10.57 -6.87 -1.19
CA SER A 117 10.97 -5.97 -2.28
C SER A 117 10.04 -4.76 -2.31
N GLU A 118 10.63 -3.58 -2.37
CA GLU A 118 9.89 -2.34 -2.52
C GLU A 118 9.44 -2.15 -3.97
N LYS A 119 10.24 -2.62 -4.94
CA LYS A 119 9.96 -2.55 -6.38
C LYS A 119 9.38 -3.84 -6.89
N ILE A 120 8.22 -3.77 -7.53
CA ILE A 120 7.53 -4.88 -8.17
C ILE A 120 7.61 -4.70 -9.68
N GLY A 121 8.32 -5.56 -10.37
CA GLY A 121 8.37 -5.55 -11.84
C GLY A 121 7.00 -5.84 -12.47
N ALA A 122 6.82 -5.45 -13.73
CA ALA A 122 5.59 -5.72 -14.49
C ALA A 122 5.18 -7.21 -14.41
N GLY A 123 3.93 -7.49 -14.06
CA GLY A 123 3.36 -8.84 -13.92
C GLY A 123 3.95 -9.69 -12.78
N LYS A 124 4.88 -9.16 -11.98
CA LYS A 124 5.49 -9.91 -10.86
C LYS A 124 4.60 -9.92 -9.63
N VAL A 125 4.78 -10.96 -8.82
CA VAL A 125 4.05 -11.20 -7.57
C VAL A 125 5.04 -11.20 -6.43
N ILE A 126 4.71 -10.48 -5.35
CA ILE A 126 5.48 -10.47 -4.11
C ILE A 126 4.58 -10.90 -2.94
N ASN A 127 5.20 -11.38 -1.87
CA ASN A 127 4.51 -11.60 -0.59
C ASN A 127 4.60 -10.34 0.26
N VAL A 128 3.46 -9.93 0.80
CA VAL A 128 3.33 -8.80 1.73
C VAL A 128 2.71 -9.32 3.02
N THR A 129 3.41 -9.16 4.13
CA THR A 129 2.89 -9.53 5.44
C THR A 129 2.40 -8.28 6.15
N GLN A 130 1.11 -8.25 6.44
CA GLN A 130 0.48 -7.23 7.26
C GLN A 130 0.51 -7.66 8.71
N SER A 131 0.72 -6.73 9.63
CA SER A 131 0.78 -6.98 11.07
C SER A 131 -0.11 -5.97 11.78
N LEU A 132 -0.97 -6.46 12.65
CA LEU A 132 -1.78 -5.65 13.54
C LEU A 132 -1.40 -6.00 14.99
N VAL A 133 -1.02 -4.97 15.74
CA VAL A 133 -0.60 -5.09 17.15
C VAL A 133 -1.64 -4.42 18.02
N VAL A 134 -2.11 -5.11 19.05
CA VAL A 134 -3.00 -4.58 20.08
C VAL A 134 -2.16 -4.11 21.26
N SER A 135 -2.28 -2.84 21.66
CA SER A 135 -1.60 -2.29 22.83
C SER A 135 -2.06 -2.99 24.12
N LEU A 136 -1.16 -3.14 25.08
CA LEU A 136 -1.51 -3.61 26.43
C LEU A 136 -2.43 -2.62 27.16
N GLY A 137 -2.38 -1.33 26.80
CA GLY A 137 -3.20 -0.27 27.38
C GLY A 137 -4.56 -0.08 26.70
N THR A 138 -5.00 -0.99 25.82
CA THR A 138 -6.28 -0.87 25.11
C THR A 138 -7.45 -0.93 26.09
N ILE A 139 -8.27 0.13 26.09
CA ILE A 139 -9.47 0.26 26.93
C ILE A 139 -10.67 0.61 26.06
N GLY A 140 -11.77 -0.10 26.27
CA GLY A 140 -13.08 0.24 25.65
C GLY A 140 -13.24 -0.12 24.19
N ILE A 141 -12.26 -0.80 23.57
CA ILE A 141 -12.35 -1.31 22.20
C ILE A 141 -12.62 -2.81 22.26
N SER A 142 -13.87 -3.19 21.98
CA SER A 142 -14.28 -4.59 21.86
C SER A 142 -14.34 -5.07 20.42
N ASN A 143 -14.55 -4.17 19.48
CA ASN A 143 -14.60 -4.42 18.05
C ASN A 143 -13.93 -3.27 17.33
N PHE A 144 -13.39 -3.55 16.15
CA PHE A 144 -12.85 -2.52 15.29
C PHE A 144 -13.02 -2.86 13.81
N SER A 145 -12.99 -1.84 12.97
CA SER A 145 -12.84 -1.97 11.53
C SER A 145 -11.99 -0.82 11.00
N PHE A 146 -11.35 -1.03 9.88
CA PHE A 146 -10.62 0.00 9.13
C PHE A 146 -10.43 -0.45 7.68
N ASP A 147 -10.12 0.48 6.80
CA ASP A 147 -9.82 0.18 5.42
C ASP A 147 -8.30 0.10 5.21
N ILE A 148 -7.87 -0.82 4.37
CA ILE A 148 -6.48 -0.96 3.91
C ILE A 148 -6.47 -0.70 2.42
N THR A 149 -5.70 0.30 1.98
CA THR A 149 -5.52 0.60 0.56
C THR A 149 -4.12 0.23 0.12
N PHE A 150 -4.02 -0.62 -0.89
CA PHE A 150 -2.79 -0.95 -1.60
C PHE A 150 -2.67 -0.03 -2.81
N GLU A 151 -1.67 0.81 -2.83
CA GLU A 151 -1.42 1.76 -3.90
C GLU A 151 -0.12 1.40 -4.62
N GLY A 152 -0.20 1.25 -5.95
CA GLY A 152 0.97 1.09 -6.80
C GLY A 152 1.32 2.42 -7.45
N ARG A 153 2.51 2.95 -7.16
CA ARG A 153 3.08 4.12 -7.84
C ARG A 153 4.16 3.68 -8.81
N LYS A 154 4.29 4.36 -9.93
CA LYS A 154 5.32 4.05 -10.90
C LYS A 154 6.70 4.21 -10.27
N TYR A 155 7.60 3.26 -10.54
CA TYR A 155 8.98 3.34 -10.08
C TYR A 155 9.80 4.23 -11.01
N TYR A 156 10.41 5.24 -10.45
CA TYR A 156 11.44 6.05 -11.10
C TYR A 156 12.78 5.84 -10.40
N GLN A 157 13.85 5.68 -11.18
CA GLN A 157 15.17 5.44 -10.58
C GLN A 157 15.68 6.67 -9.85
N GLY A 158 15.28 7.88 -10.31
CA GLY A 158 15.62 9.15 -9.70
C GLY A 158 14.85 9.51 -8.43
N ASP A 159 13.82 8.74 -8.05
CA ASP A 159 13.04 8.90 -6.83
C ASP A 159 13.83 8.31 -5.63
N ALA A 160 14.73 9.11 -5.09
CA ALA A 160 15.66 8.71 -4.03
C ALA A 160 14.96 8.60 -2.67
N ASN A 161 13.99 9.49 -2.39
CA ASN A 161 13.22 9.50 -1.14
C ASN A 161 12.03 8.52 -1.16
N LYS A 162 11.68 7.99 -2.34
CA LYS A 162 10.62 6.99 -2.58
C LYS A 162 9.22 7.50 -2.25
N ASP A 163 8.97 8.79 -2.46
CA ASP A 163 7.64 9.37 -2.25
C ASP A 163 6.74 9.28 -3.52
N GLY A 164 7.29 8.83 -4.65
CA GLY A 164 6.60 8.63 -5.93
C GLY A 164 6.66 9.87 -6.84
N VAL A 165 7.37 10.90 -6.44
CA VAL A 165 7.62 12.13 -7.22
C VAL A 165 9.13 12.32 -7.34
N VAL A 166 9.61 12.69 -8.52
CA VAL A 166 11.03 13.03 -8.68
C VAL A 166 11.16 14.55 -8.72
N ASP A 167 11.65 15.11 -7.61
CA ASP A 167 11.74 16.56 -7.43
C ASP A 167 13.05 17.03 -6.79
N LEU A 168 13.05 18.25 -6.28
CA LEU A 168 14.23 18.85 -5.65
C LEU A 168 14.66 18.09 -4.38
N LEU A 169 13.73 17.45 -3.66
CA LEU A 169 14.05 16.73 -2.41
C LEU A 169 14.92 15.52 -2.70
N ASP A 170 14.77 14.86 -3.86
CA ASP A 170 15.63 13.76 -4.29
C ASP A 170 17.03 14.25 -4.58
N ILE A 171 17.17 15.39 -5.27
CA ILE A 171 18.48 16.03 -5.50
C ILE A 171 19.15 16.36 -4.16
N VAL A 172 18.40 16.92 -3.21
CA VAL A 172 18.94 17.26 -1.88
C VAL A 172 19.39 16.00 -1.14
N MET A 173 18.62 14.90 -1.20
CA MET A 173 19.00 13.63 -0.57
C MET A 173 20.33 13.10 -1.13
N VAL A 174 20.48 13.08 -2.45
CA VAL A 174 21.72 12.63 -3.09
C VAL A 174 22.87 13.59 -2.79
N ALA A 175 22.63 14.91 -2.82
CA ALA A 175 23.65 15.91 -2.53
C ALA A 175 24.20 15.83 -1.09
N LEU A 176 23.35 15.54 -0.10
CA LEU A 176 23.77 15.36 1.31
C LEU A 176 24.66 14.12 1.49
N ALA A 177 24.49 13.12 0.67
CA ALA A 177 25.30 11.89 0.67
C ALA A 177 26.49 11.95 -0.32
N PHE A 178 26.67 13.05 -1.06
CA PHE A 178 27.66 13.16 -2.11
C PHE A 178 29.09 12.86 -1.62
N ASP A 179 29.92 12.22 -2.48
CA ASP A 179 31.29 11.75 -2.19
C ASP A 179 31.35 10.77 -1.00
N SER A 180 30.26 10.03 -0.75
CA SER A 180 30.21 8.98 0.27
C SER A 180 30.24 7.59 -0.35
N LYS A 181 30.68 6.62 0.45
CA LYS A 181 30.65 5.20 0.14
C LYS A 181 30.18 4.42 1.36
N GLN A 182 29.85 3.17 1.18
CA GLN A 182 29.42 2.31 2.28
C GLN A 182 30.43 2.37 3.45
N GLY A 183 29.92 2.74 4.64
CA GLY A 183 30.72 2.97 5.86
C GLY A 183 31.12 4.41 6.10
N SER A 184 30.89 5.35 5.18
CA SER A 184 31.06 6.79 5.42
C SER A 184 29.96 7.31 6.36
N PRO A 185 30.24 8.32 7.20
CA PRO A 185 29.24 8.88 8.14
C PRO A 185 27.98 9.43 7.47
N ASN A 186 28.12 9.96 6.24
CA ASN A 186 27.02 10.53 5.45
C ASN A 186 26.48 9.54 4.40
N TRP A 187 26.86 8.26 4.48
CA TRP A 187 26.36 7.23 3.54
C TRP A 187 24.85 7.06 3.64
N ASN A 188 24.18 7.15 2.51
CA ASN A 188 22.78 6.83 2.37
C ASN A 188 22.58 5.86 1.18
N VAL A 189 22.17 4.64 1.46
CA VAL A 189 21.96 3.58 0.44
C VAL A 189 20.88 3.96 -0.59
N ASN A 190 19.96 4.85 -0.25
CA ASN A 190 18.93 5.33 -1.18
C ASN A 190 19.43 6.43 -2.11
N ALA A 191 20.57 7.04 -1.79
CA ALA A 191 21.23 8.04 -2.64
C ALA A 191 22.16 7.40 -3.68
N ASP A 192 22.60 6.16 -3.48
CA ASP A 192 23.36 5.35 -4.46
C ASP A 192 22.36 4.72 -5.46
N LEU A 193 21.94 5.50 -6.44
CA LEU A 193 20.83 5.16 -7.35
C LEU A 193 21.27 4.17 -8.44
N ASP A 194 22.54 4.19 -8.85
CA ASP A 194 23.10 3.24 -9.81
C ASP A 194 23.67 1.98 -9.15
N LYS A 195 23.71 1.97 -7.80
CA LYS A 195 24.16 0.84 -6.95
C LYS A 195 25.62 0.43 -7.19
N ASN A 196 26.48 1.41 -7.50
CA ASN A 196 27.90 1.19 -7.68
C ASN A 196 28.70 1.23 -6.36
N GLY A 197 28.06 1.61 -5.24
CA GLY A 197 28.63 1.68 -3.90
C GLY A 197 29.26 3.03 -3.56
N ILE A 198 29.10 4.03 -4.41
CA ILE A 198 29.59 5.41 -4.24
C ILE A 198 28.46 6.36 -4.62
N VAL A 199 28.22 7.40 -3.84
CA VAL A 199 27.28 8.46 -4.21
C VAL A 199 28.05 9.57 -4.92
N ASP A 200 27.85 9.71 -6.21
CA ASP A 200 28.59 10.64 -7.05
C ASP A 200 27.70 11.41 -8.06
N ILE A 201 28.33 12.02 -9.06
CA ILE A 201 27.63 12.83 -10.07
C ILE A 201 26.64 12.00 -10.92
N PHE A 202 26.86 10.69 -11.07
CA PHE A 202 25.98 9.84 -11.86
C PHE A 202 24.66 9.60 -11.15
N ASP A 203 24.64 9.61 -9.81
CA ASP A 203 23.42 9.54 -9.02
C ASP A 203 22.59 10.83 -9.17
N ILE A 204 23.25 12.00 -9.09
CA ILE A 204 22.58 13.28 -9.35
C ILE A 204 22.04 13.33 -10.78
N ALA A 205 22.80 12.86 -11.76
CA ALA A 205 22.34 12.78 -13.16
C ALA A 205 21.14 11.84 -13.33
N THR A 206 21.05 10.78 -12.53
CA THR A 206 19.91 9.85 -12.52
C THR A 206 18.66 10.55 -12.02
N VAL A 207 18.73 11.36 -10.96
CA VAL A 207 17.60 12.21 -10.53
C VAL A 207 17.22 13.20 -11.64
N GLY A 208 18.23 13.89 -12.21
CA GLY A 208 17.99 14.89 -13.28
C GLY A 208 17.27 14.34 -14.51
N LYS A 209 17.54 13.08 -14.88
CA LYS A 209 16.86 12.39 -15.99
C LYS A 209 15.39 12.14 -15.73
N ASP A 210 15.00 11.94 -14.47
CA ASP A 210 13.65 11.62 -14.06
C ASP A 210 12.90 12.83 -13.48
N LEU A 211 13.56 13.99 -13.34
CA LEU A 211 13.02 15.20 -12.72
C LEU A 211 11.66 15.62 -13.32
N GLY A 212 10.69 15.88 -12.44
CA GLY A 212 9.32 16.25 -12.78
C GLY A 212 8.40 15.07 -13.10
N LYS A 213 8.86 13.81 -12.97
CA LYS A 213 8.00 12.64 -13.08
C LYS A 213 7.21 12.41 -11.79
N THR A 214 5.94 11.96 -11.96
CA THR A 214 5.00 11.66 -10.87
C THR A 214 4.23 10.37 -11.13
#